data_8aabf4584256d3706d954af100148b44
#
_entry.id   8aabf4584256d3706d954af100148b44
#
_cell.length_a   1.000
_cell.length_b   1.000
_cell.length_c   1.000
_cell.angle_alpha   90.00
_cell.angle_beta   90.00
_cell.angle_gamma   90.00
#
_symmetry.space_group_name_H-M   'P 1'
#
loop_
_entity.id
_entity.type
_entity.pdbx_description
1 polymer ?
#
loop_
_entity_poly.entity_id
_entity_poly.type
_entity_poly.pdbx_seq_one_letter_code
_entity_poly.pdbx_strand_id
1 'polypeptide(L)'
;MLANSTVEHIRDLAARYPSKQSAIIPALWAVQHEQGYVTKEAMGEIAEHLDLPASLIEATASFYSLFLSKPEGRHDVVICVNAPCMLRGADEMAAYLGRSLGVRDGETTSDGAITWHSTIECLGACGGAPMMQVDHRFEENLTEQRIDAIVERLRTGPDPGPSVQAGQGKKAPDKAGGETAKKPVRPRARKTEN
;
A
#
# COMPACT_ATOMS: atom_id res chain seq x y z
N MET A 1 4.04 6.00 -22.15
CA MET A 1 2.63 5.99 -22.63
C MET A 1 1.92 4.81 -22.00
N LEU A 2 0.79 5.05 -21.38
CA LEU A 2 -0.07 4.03 -20.79
C LEU A 2 -0.72 3.15 -21.84
N ALA A 3 -1.00 1.89 -21.50
CA ALA A 3 -1.76 1.00 -22.38
C ALA A 3 -3.20 1.52 -22.57
N ASN A 4 -3.77 1.31 -23.75
CA ASN A 4 -5.13 1.77 -24.03
C ASN A 4 -6.15 1.22 -23.04
N SER A 5 -5.98 -0.03 -22.58
CA SER A 5 -6.84 -0.65 -21.57
C SER A 5 -6.81 0.08 -20.23
N THR A 6 -5.64 0.57 -19.81
CA THR A 6 -5.47 1.34 -18.58
C THR A 6 -6.09 2.72 -18.69
N VAL A 7 -5.92 3.36 -19.86
CA VAL A 7 -6.58 4.64 -20.15
C VAL A 7 -8.11 4.52 -20.12
N GLU A 8 -8.67 3.49 -20.75
CA GLU A 8 -10.10 3.21 -20.70
C GLU A 8 -10.57 2.97 -19.27
N HIS A 9 -9.81 2.18 -18.50
CA HIS A 9 -10.12 1.93 -17.10
C HIS A 9 -10.09 3.20 -16.25
N ILE A 10 -9.12 4.12 -16.45
CA ILE A 10 -9.06 5.42 -15.77
C ILE A 10 -10.30 6.27 -16.10
N ARG A 11 -10.73 6.30 -17.36
CA ARG A 11 -11.94 7.03 -17.76
C ARG A 11 -13.20 6.44 -17.12
N ASP A 12 -13.32 5.12 -17.08
CA ASP A 12 -14.43 4.44 -16.41
C ASP A 12 -14.46 4.72 -14.92
N LEU A 13 -13.28 4.73 -14.27
CA LEU A 13 -13.17 5.11 -12.87
C LEU A 13 -13.63 6.55 -12.65
N ALA A 14 -13.19 7.50 -13.48
CA ALA A 14 -13.59 8.91 -13.37
C ALA A 14 -15.10 9.10 -13.49
N ALA A 15 -15.76 8.30 -14.34
CA ALA A 15 -17.21 8.37 -14.51
C ALA A 15 -18.02 7.86 -13.30
N ARG A 16 -17.40 7.09 -12.40
CA ARG A 16 -18.08 6.53 -11.20
C ARG A 16 -18.13 7.51 -10.02
N TYR A 17 -17.32 8.56 -10.05
CA TYR A 17 -17.20 9.49 -8.94
C TYR A 17 -17.85 10.84 -9.26
N PRO A 18 -18.47 11.50 -8.26
CA PRO A 18 -19.01 12.85 -8.42
C PRO A 18 -17.94 13.91 -8.74
N SER A 19 -16.68 13.66 -8.33
CA SER A 19 -15.53 14.52 -8.58
C SER A 19 -14.40 13.71 -9.21
N LYS A 20 -13.79 14.24 -10.26
CA LYS A 20 -12.63 13.66 -10.92
C LYS A 20 -11.43 13.48 -9.98
N GLN A 21 -11.30 14.35 -8.98
CA GLN A 21 -10.25 14.23 -7.95
C GLN A 21 -10.33 12.91 -7.18
N SER A 22 -11.54 12.38 -6.94
CA SER A 22 -11.72 11.10 -6.26
C SER A 22 -11.22 9.90 -7.07
N ALA A 23 -10.99 10.07 -8.37
CA ALA A 23 -10.44 9.04 -9.23
C ALA A 23 -8.90 9.01 -9.26
N ILE A 24 -8.20 9.98 -8.62
CA ILE A 24 -6.73 10.05 -8.65
C ILE A 24 -6.09 8.79 -8.06
N ILE A 25 -6.46 8.42 -6.84
CA ILE A 25 -5.89 7.23 -6.17
C ILE A 25 -6.16 5.94 -6.97
N PRO A 26 -7.39 5.65 -7.40
CA PRO A 26 -7.64 4.50 -8.28
C PRO A 26 -6.87 4.52 -9.59
N ALA A 27 -6.66 5.70 -10.19
CA ALA A 27 -5.89 5.84 -11.43
C ALA A 27 -4.39 5.57 -11.20
N LEU A 28 -3.81 6.09 -10.11
CA LEU A 28 -2.43 5.79 -9.71
C LEU A 28 -2.23 4.30 -9.49
N TRP A 29 -3.21 3.62 -8.87
CA TRP A 29 -3.20 2.18 -8.71
C TRP A 29 -3.24 1.45 -10.05
N ALA A 30 -4.09 1.84 -10.98
CA ALA A 30 -4.16 1.21 -12.30
C ALA A 30 -2.82 1.27 -13.03
N VAL A 31 -2.12 2.42 -12.93
CA VAL A 31 -0.78 2.60 -13.50
C VAL A 31 0.25 1.75 -12.78
N GLN A 32 0.27 1.76 -11.45
CA GLN A 32 1.23 0.96 -10.69
C GLN A 32 1.04 -0.55 -10.94
N HIS A 33 -0.19 -1.02 -11.15
CA HIS A 33 -0.45 -2.40 -11.56
C HIS A 33 0.09 -2.74 -12.94
N GLU A 34 0.05 -1.79 -13.88
CA GLU A 34 0.55 -2.00 -15.24
C GLU A 34 2.08 -1.99 -15.30
N GLN A 35 2.71 -1.02 -14.61
CA GLN A 35 4.13 -0.70 -14.78
C GLN A 35 5.01 -1.10 -13.59
N GLY A 36 4.40 -1.52 -12.46
CA GLY A 36 5.09 -1.79 -11.20
C GLY A 36 5.38 -0.54 -10.36
N TYR A 37 5.38 0.65 -10.97
CA TYR A 37 5.63 1.94 -10.31
C TYR A 37 5.00 3.07 -11.12
N VAL A 38 4.93 4.29 -10.56
CA VAL A 38 4.29 5.45 -11.20
C VAL A 38 5.34 6.46 -11.62
N THR A 39 5.56 6.61 -12.93
CA THR A 39 6.49 7.60 -13.48
C THR A 39 5.86 8.99 -13.54
N LYS A 40 6.70 10.04 -13.68
CA LYS A 40 6.21 11.41 -13.90
C LYS A 40 5.40 11.53 -15.19
N GLU A 41 5.83 10.85 -16.23
CA GLU A 41 5.15 10.80 -17.52
C GLU A 41 3.74 10.20 -17.36
N ALA A 42 3.64 9.08 -16.64
CA ALA A 42 2.36 8.45 -16.36
C ALA A 42 1.43 9.32 -15.50
N MET A 43 1.98 10.08 -14.53
CA MET A 43 1.21 11.07 -13.77
C MET A 43 0.68 12.19 -14.67
N GLY A 44 1.47 12.63 -15.66
CA GLY A 44 1.04 13.58 -16.68
C GLY A 44 -0.12 13.03 -17.53
N GLU A 45 -0.04 11.79 -17.98
CA GLU A 45 -1.12 11.12 -18.74
C GLU A 45 -2.40 10.98 -17.88
N ILE A 46 -2.29 10.62 -16.59
CA ILE A 46 -3.44 10.61 -15.67
C ILE A 46 -4.09 12.01 -15.60
N ALA A 47 -3.26 13.05 -15.45
CA ALA A 47 -3.73 14.43 -15.35
C ALA A 47 -4.54 14.85 -16.58
N GLU A 48 -4.03 14.53 -17.78
CA GLU A 48 -4.74 14.78 -19.04
C GLU A 48 -6.08 14.04 -19.12
N HIS A 49 -6.11 12.76 -18.77
CA HIS A 49 -7.34 11.96 -18.85
C HIS A 49 -8.38 12.35 -17.79
N LEU A 50 -7.95 12.82 -16.63
CA LEU A 50 -8.84 13.33 -15.60
C LEU A 50 -9.18 14.81 -15.75
N ASP A 51 -8.50 15.53 -16.67
CA ASP A 51 -8.61 16.98 -16.82
C ASP A 51 -8.35 17.71 -15.47
N LEU A 52 -7.21 17.36 -14.85
CA LEU A 52 -6.74 17.88 -13.58
C LEU A 52 -5.30 18.38 -13.73
N PRO A 53 -4.85 19.33 -12.87
CA PRO A 53 -3.46 19.76 -12.86
C PRO A 53 -2.51 18.58 -12.51
N ALA A 54 -1.41 18.42 -13.25
CA ALA A 54 -0.41 17.37 -12.99
C ALA A 54 0.17 17.48 -11.57
N SER A 55 0.33 18.70 -11.07
CA SER A 55 0.80 18.94 -9.69
C SER A 55 -0.09 18.32 -8.62
N LEU A 56 -1.40 18.19 -8.86
CA LEU A 56 -2.32 17.53 -7.93
C LEU A 56 -2.12 16.02 -7.93
N ILE A 57 -1.86 15.42 -9.08
CA ILE A 57 -1.55 13.99 -9.20
C ILE A 57 -0.21 13.70 -8.51
N GLU A 58 0.83 14.50 -8.80
CA GLU A 58 2.15 14.37 -8.16
C GLU A 58 2.08 14.54 -6.63
N ALA A 59 1.34 15.54 -6.14
CA ALA A 59 1.14 15.76 -4.71
C ALA A 59 0.44 14.56 -4.05
N THR A 60 -0.56 13.99 -4.72
CA THR A 60 -1.27 12.81 -4.21
C THR A 60 -0.34 11.58 -4.20
N ALA A 61 0.39 11.33 -5.28
CA ALA A 61 1.32 10.21 -5.36
C ALA A 61 2.45 10.31 -4.32
N SER A 62 2.98 11.51 -4.07
CA SER A 62 4.06 11.73 -3.10
C SER A 62 3.58 11.67 -1.65
N PHE A 63 2.30 11.95 -1.39
CA PHE A 63 1.73 11.88 -0.04
C PHE A 63 1.52 10.44 0.44
N TYR A 64 1.14 9.55 -0.46
CA TYR A 64 0.88 8.15 -0.12
C TYR A 64 2.12 7.29 -0.39
N SER A 65 2.79 6.83 0.66
CA SER A 65 4.02 6.01 0.64
C SER A 65 3.89 4.69 -0.15
N LEU A 66 2.65 4.23 -0.38
CA LEU A 66 2.36 3.01 -1.14
C LEU A 66 2.46 3.19 -2.67
N PHE A 67 2.64 4.42 -3.17
CA PHE A 67 2.91 4.66 -4.59
C PHE A 67 4.42 4.75 -4.84
N LEU A 68 4.91 3.78 -5.59
CA LEU A 68 6.33 3.65 -5.90
C LEU A 68 6.72 4.60 -7.04
N SER A 69 7.76 5.39 -6.87
CA SER A 69 8.26 6.33 -7.89
C SER A 69 9.41 5.76 -8.73
N LYS A 70 9.90 4.57 -8.40
CA LYS A 70 11.00 3.86 -9.04
C LYS A 70 10.75 2.36 -9.02
N PRO A 71 11.38 1.59 -9.90
CA PRO A 71 11.33 0.14 -9.84
C PRO A 71 11.85 -0.37 -8.50
N GLU A 72 11.16 -1.36 -7.94
CA GLU A 72 11.58 -2.10 -6.76
C GLU A 72 11.89 -3.55 -7.11
N GLY A 73 12.43 -4.31 -6.16
CA GLY A 73 12.65 -5.73 -6.29
C GLY A 73 11.33 -6.51 -6.43
N ARG A 74 11.44 -7.81 -6.68
CA ARG A 74 10.28 -8.72 -6.76
C ARG A 74 9.46 -8.75 -5.48
N HIS A 75 10.12 -8.56 -4.34
CA HIS A 75 9.51 -8.53 -3.02
C HIS A 75 9.73 -7.16 -2.38
N ASP A 76 8.65 -6.59 -1.86
CA ASP A 76 8.68 -5.38 -1.05
C ASP A 76 8.61 -5.76 0.44
N VAL A 77 9.61 -5.29 1.21
CA VAL A 77 9.72 -5.54 2.65
C VAL A 77 9.71 -4.22 3.39
N VAL A 78 8.65 -3.97 4.17
CA VAL A 78 8.47 -2.75 4.96
C VAL A 78 8.53 -3.09 6.45
N ILE A 79 9.56 -2.64 7.16
CA ILE A 79 9.68 -2.84 8.60
C ILE A 79 9.14 -1.63 9.39
N CYS A 80 8.24 -1.89 10.33
CA CYS A 80 7.67 -0.85 11.16
C CYS A 80 8.63 -0.44 12.28
N VAL A 81 9.03 0.84 12.30
CA VAL A 81 9.83 1.44 13.39
C VAL A 81 9.03 2.49 14.17
N ASN A 82 7.69 2.42 14.14
CA ASN A 82 6.83 3.25 14.97
C ASN A 82 6.97 2.89 16.47
N ALA A 83 6.58 3.79 17.34
CA ALA A 83 6.81 3.70 18.78
C ALA A 83 6.53 2.32 19.44
N PRO A 84 5.40 1.63 19.20
CA PRO A 84 5.19 0.29 19.76
C PRO A 84 6.21 -0.75 19.28
N CYS A 85 6.59 -0.71 17.99
CA CYS A 85 7.58 -1.61 17.42
C CYS A 85 8.99 -1.26 17.92
N MET A 86 9.33 0.04 18.00
CA MET A 86 10.60 0.52 18.52
C MET A 86 10.81 0.06 19.97
N LEU A 87 9.80 0.19 20.84
CA LEU A 87 9.85 -0.28 22.24
C LEU A 87 10.04 -1.81 22.35
N ARG A 88 9.78 -2.54 21.28
CA ARG A 88 9.95 -3.99 21.18
C ARG A 88 11.19 -4.40 20.40
N GLY A 89 12.10 -3.47 20.11
CA GLY A 89 13.38 -3.74 19.46
C GLY A 89 13.34 -3.71 17.93
N ALA A 90 12.42 -2.91 17.32
CA ALA A 90 12.34 -2.85 15.85
C ALA A 90 13.56 -2.22 15.21
N ASP A 91 14.25 -1.29 15.88
CA ASP A 91 15.46 -0.66 15.34
C ASP A 91 16.60 -1.67 15.19
N GLU A 92 16.75 -2.59 16.16
CA GLU A 92 17.72 -3.69 16.07
C GLU A 92 17.36 -4.66 14.95
N MET A 93 16.07 -4.97 14.77
CA MET A 93 15.58 -5.84 13.70
C MET A 93 15.78 -5.20 12.32
N ALA A 94 15.55 -3.89 12.18
CA ALA A 94 15.81 -3.15 10.94
C ALA A 94 17.31 -3.14 10.61
N ALA A 95 18.15 -2.86 11.59
CA ALA A 95 19.61 -2.92 11.42
C ALA A 95 20.10 -4.33 11.06
N TYR A 96 19.50 -5.37 11.65
CA TYR A 96 19.81 -6.76 11.32
C TYR A 96 19.38 -7.09 9.89
N LEU A 97 18.16 -6.72 9.47
CA LEU A 97 17.66 -6.95 8.12
C LEU A 97 18.58 -6.33 7.06
N GLY A 98 18.97 -5.06 7.24
CA GLY A 98 19.89 -4.38 6.32
C GLY A 98 21.24 -5.10 6.21
N ARG A 99 21.80 -5.59 7.33
CA ARG A 99 23.05 -6.38 7.31
C ARG A 99 22.86 -7.74 6.61
N SER A 100 21.77 -8.42 6.86
CA SER A 100 21.46 -9.73 6.25
C SER A 100 21.23 -9.62 4.74
N LEU A 101 20.63 -8.53 4.26
CA LEU A 101 20.40 -8.26 2.85
C LEU A 101 21.64 -7.68 2.16
N GLY A 102 22.54 -7.02 2.89
CA GLY A 102 23.74 -6.35 2.36
C GLY A 102 23.42 -5.06 1.62
N VAL A 103 22.27 -4.44 1.86
CA VAL A 103 21.82 -3.19 1.24
C VAL A 103 21.23 -2.25 2.29
N ARG A 104 21.23 -0.96 1.99
CA ARG A 104 20.70 0.07 2.89
C ARG A 104 19.18 0.17 2.80
N ASP A 105 18.61 0.89 3.76
CA ASP A 105 17.21 1.31 3.74
C ASP A 105 16.86 2.01 2.43
N GLY A 106 15.79 1.59 1.77
CA GLY A 106 15.33 2.07 0.48
C GLY A 106 16.08 1.52 -0.75
N GLU A 107 16.99 0.55 -0.56
CA GLU A 107 17.75 -0.07 -1.65
C GLU A 107 17.23 -1.49 -1.97
N THR A 108 17.52 -1.92 -3.18
CA THR A 108 17.21 -3.25 -3.71
C THR A 108 18.46 -4.13 -3.69
N THR A 109 18.31 -5.40 -3.34
CA THR A 109 19.40 -6.39 -3.42
C THR A 109 19.92 -6.53 -4.84
N SER A 110 21.21 -6.84 -5.01
CA SER A 110 21.87 -6.89 -6.32
C SER A 110 21.28 -7.92 -7.28
N ASP A 111 20.59 -8.92 -6.75
CA ASP A 111 19.86 -9.94 -7.52
C ASP A 111 18.45 -9.48 -7.94
N GLY A 112 18.05 -8.24 -7.56
CA GLY A 112 16.73 -7.69 -7.84
C GLY A 112 15.60 -8.38 -7.08
N ALA A 113 15.91 -9.20 -6.08
CA ALA A 113 14.89 -9.98 -5.39
C ALA A 113 14.12 -9.16 -4.36
N ILE A 114 14.79 -8.38 -3.54
CA ILE A 114 14.19 -7.75 -2.36
C ILE A 114 14.53 -6.27 -2.34
N THR A 115 13.52 -5.41 -2.25
CA THR A 115 13.65 -4.03 -1.77
C THR A 115 13.14 -3.96 -0.34
N TRP A 116 13.85 -3.26 0.54
CA TRP A 116 13.35 -3.05 1.90
C TRP A 116 13.44 -1.60 2.32
N HIS A 117 12.52 -1.18 3.16
CA HIS A 117 12.54 0.13 3.81
C HIS A 117 11.93 0.09 5.19
N SER A 118 12.39 1.00 6.04
CA SER A 118 11.78 1.26 7.33
C SER A 118 10.65 2.28 7.19
N THR A 119 9.62 2.18 8.04
CA THR A 119 8.55 3.16 8.08
C THR A 119 8.18 3.55 9.50
N ILE A 120 8.00 4.86 9.72
CA ILE A 120 7.39 5.38 10.94
C ILE A 120 5.85 5.31 10.89
N GLU A 121 5.26 5.01 9.73
CA GLU A 121 3.83 4.76 9.62
C GLU A 121 3.50 3.44 10.31
N CYS A 122 2.51 3.48 11.22
CA CYS A 122 2.10 2.27 11.91
C CYS A 122 1.36 1.32 10.97
N LEU A 123 1.92 0.13 10.75
CA LEU A 123 1.33 -0.89 9.88
C LEU A 123 0.09 -1.60 10.47
N GLY A 124 -0.27 -1.30 11.74
CA GLY A 124 -1.53 -1.74 12.34
C GLY A 124 -1.48 -3.07 13.08
N ALA A 125 -0.34 -3.78 13.14
CA ALA A 125 -0.19 -5.07 13.84
C ALA A 125 0.65 -4.96 15.13
N CYS A 126 0.40 -3.93 15.96
CA CYS A 126 1.19 -3.65 17.16
C CYS A 126 1.17 -4.78 18.20
N GLY A 127 0.14 -5.63 18.20
CA GLY A 127 0.07 -6.81 19.09
C GLY A 127 1.16 -7.84 18.81
N GLY A 128 1.67 -7.90 17.59
CA GLY A 128 2.75 -8.77 17.14
C GLY A 128 4.09 -8.05 16.95
N ALA A 129 4.30 -6.91 17.62
CA ALA A 129 5.55 -6.14 17.52
C ALA A 129 6.75 -6.91 18.11
N PRO A 130 7.98 -6.75 17.55
CA PRO A 130 8.28 -6.02 16.31
C PRO A 130 7.78 -6.77 15.08
N MET A 131 7.41 -6.02 14.05
CA MET A 131 6.79 -6.59 12.86
C MET A 131 7.21 -5.89 11.56
N MET A 132 7.04 -6.58 10.44
CA MET A 132 7.18 -6.04 9.10
C MET A 132 6.06 -6.53 8.18
N GLN A 133 5.91 -5.90 7.04
CA GLN A 133 5.14 -6.42 5.91
C GLN A 133 6.09 -6.98 4.86
N VAL A 134 5.68 -8.08 4.25
CA VAL A 134 6.30 -8.66 3.06
C VAL A 134 5.19 -8.83 2.03
N ASP A 135 5.29 -8.13 0.92
CA ASP A 135 4.27 -8.16 -0.14
C ASP A 135 2.85 -7.94 0.44
N HIS A 136 2.70 -6.93 1.31
CA HIS A 136 1.47 -6.58 2.04
C HIS A 136 0.95 -7.64 3.03
N ARG A 137 1.75 -8.66 3.39
CA ARG A 137 1.40 -9.64 4.41
C ARG A 137 2.20 -9.37 5.69
N PHE A 138 1.53 -9.48 6.83
CA PHE A 138 2.17 -9.26 8.13
C PHE A 138 3.06 -10.44 8.53
N GLU A 139 4.29 -10.10 8.93
CA GLU A 139 5.24 -10.98 9.58
C GLU A 139 5.50 -10.39 10.98
N GLU A 140 4.98 -11.06 11.98
CA GLU A 140 4.93 -10.57 13.36
C GLU A 140 5.94 -11.27 14.26
N ASN A 141 6.20 -10.68 15.46
CA ASN A 141 7.11 -11.24 16.46
C ASN A 141 8.49 -11.53 15.87
N LEU A 142 9.08 -10.53 15.22
CA LEU A 142 10.37 -10.66 14.55
C LEU A 142 11.48 -11.01 15.54
N THR A 143 12.34 -11.92 15.10
CA THR A 143 13.63 -12.25 15.67
C THR A 143 14.63 -12.38 14.53
N GLU A 144 15.93 -12.35 14.82
CA GLU A 144 16.96 -12.56 13.80
C GLU A 144 16.73 -13.86 13.00
N GLN A 145 16.46 -14.96 13.70
CA GLN A 145 16.19 -16.26 13.06
C GLN A 145 14.94 -16.24 12.16
N ARG A 146 13.92 -15.47 12.58
CA ARG A 146 12.70 -15.33 11.76
C ARG A 146 12.96 -14.49 10.52
N ILE A 147 13.76 -13.44 10.64
CA ILE A 147 14.21 -12.62 9.50
C ILE A 147 15.00 -13.49 8.51
N ASP A 148 15.95 -14.29 8.98
CA ASP A 148 16.74 -15.17 8.12
C ASP A 148 15.85 -16.15 7.34
N ALA A 149 14.90 -16.79 8.02
CA ALA A 149 13.95 -17.72 7.39
C ALA A 149 13.07 -17.03 6.34
N ILE A 150 12.67 -15.76 6.58
CA ILE A 150 11.89 -14.97 5.63
C ILE A 150 12.75 -14.61 4.42
N VAL A 151 13.95 -14.08 4.63
CA VAL A 151 14.89 -13.72 3.57
C VAL A 151 15.19 -14.90 2.66
N GLU A 152 15.47 -16.08 3.25
CA GLU A 152 15.73 -17.32 2.48
C GLU A 152 14.49 -17.72 1.66
N ARG A 153 13.29 -17.63 2.24
CA ARG A 153 12.03 -17.88 1.52
C ARG A 153 11.83 -16.94 0.34
N LEU A 154 12.16 -15.65 0.49
CA LEU A 154 11.99 -14.64 -0.56
C LEU A 154 13.00 -14.81 -1.70
N ARG A 155 14.20 -15.32 -1.39
CA ARG A 155 15.23 -15.60 -2.41
C ARG A 155 14.93 -16.85 -3.21
N THR A 156 14.38 -17.89 -2.57
CA THR A 156 14.17 -19.21 -3.17
C THR A 156 12.72 -19.45 -3.63
N GLY A 157 11.78 -18.64 -3.12
CA GLY A 157 10.36 -18.77 -3.41
C GLY A 157 9.98 -18.38 -4.83
N PRO A 158 8.79 -18.80 -5.29
CA PRO A 158 8.25 -18.35 -6.56
C PRO A 158 8.02 -16.85 -6.51
N ASP A 159 8.15 -16.18 -7.67
CA ASP A 159 7.78 -14.79 -7.85
C ASP A 159 6.32 -14.60 -7.42
N PRO A 160 6.01 -13.66 -6.51
CA PRO A 160 4.63 -13.40 -6.09
C PRO A 160 3.75 -12.86 -7.22
N GLY A 161 4.34 -12.58 -8.38
CA GLY A 161 3.70 -11.82 -9.45
C GLY A 161 3.63 -10.33 -9.11
N PRO A 162 3.09 -9.49 -9.99
CA PRO A 162 2.87 -8.07 -9.70
C PRO A 162 2.07 -7.97 -8.41
N SER A 163 2.59 -7.23 -7.44
CA SER A 163 2.09 -7.14 -6.05
C SER A 163 0.56 -7.14 -6.03
N VAL A 164 -0.03 -8.27 -5.58
CA VAL A 164 -1.49 -8.38 -5.46
C VAL A 164 -1.89 -7.49 -4.30
N GLN A 165 -2.24 -6.28 -4.64
CA GLN A 165 -2.58 -5.27 -3.69
C GLN A 165 -3.86 -5.64 -2.94
N ALA A 166 -3.87 -5.33 -1.67
CA ALA A 166 -5.03 -5.31 -0.82
C ALA A 166 -6.17 -4.52 -1.50
N GLY A 167 -7.01 -5.17 -2.28
CA GLY A 167 -8.09 -4.54 -3.05
C GLY A 167 -8.87 -5.51 -3.92
N GLN A 168 -8.29 -6.66 -4.28
CA GLN A 168 -9.09 -7.76 -4.84
C GLN A 168 -9.64 -8.62 -3.69
N GLY A 169 -10.37 -7.99 -2.77
CA GLY A 169 -11.31 -8.71 -1.96
C GLY A 169 -12.20 -9.50 -2.93
N LYS A 170 -12.25 -10.83 -2.76
CA LYS A 170 -13.21 -11.68 -3.44
C LYS A 170 -14.55 -10.94 -3.43
N LYS A 171 -15.08 -10.64 -4.61
CA LYS A 171 -16.40 -10.04 -4.77
C LYS A 171 -17.32 -10.78 -3.81
N ALA A 172 -17.77 -10.11 -2.75
CA ALA A 172 -18.72 -10.71 -1.83
C ALA A 172 -19.90 -11.17 -2.68
N PRO A 173 -20.45 -12.36 -2.48
CA PRO A 173 -21.61 -12.79 -3.24
C PRO A 173 -22.69 -11.74 -3.03
N ASP A 174 -23.24 -11.23 -4.13
CA ASP A 174 -24.38 -10.30 -4.12
C ASP A 174 -25.48 -10.91 -3.27
N LYS A 175 -25.58 -10.45 -2.02
CA LYS A 175 -26.74 -10.75 -1.20
C LYS A 175 -27.90 -9.97 -1.79
N ALA A 176 -28.73 -10.68 -2.55
CA ALA A 176 -30.03 -10.22 -3.00
C ALA A 176 -30.77 -9.55 -1.83
N GLY A 177 -31.31 -8.38 -2.12
CA GLY A 177 -32.32 -7.60 -1.45
C GLY A 177 -32.70 -8.02 -0.02
N GLY A 178 -32.08 -7.38 0.95
CA GLY A 178 -32.59 -7.33 2.32
C GLY A 178 -32.97 -5.90 2.65
N GLU A 179 -34.25 -5.64 2.64
CA GLU A 179 -34.90 -4.39 3.02
C GLU A 179 -34.47 -3.98 4.44
N THR A 180 -33.60 -3.00 4.58
CA THR A 180 -33.18 -2.46 5.88
C THR A 180 -34.28 -1.52 6.39
N ALA A 181 -35.14 -2.03 7.24
CA ALA A 181 -36.08 -1.23 8.05
C ALA A 181 -35.28 -0.17 8.84
N LYS A 182 -35.48 1.11 8.51
CA LYS A 182 -34.94 2.25 9.26
C LYS A 182 -35.52 2.24 10.69
N LYS A 183 -34.69 1.92 11.68
CA LYS A 183 -35.03 2.17 13.08
C LYS A 183 -35.15 3.67 13.32
N PRO A 184 -36.24 4.16 13.96
CA PRO A 184 -36.40 5.57 14.26
C PRO A 184 -35.38 6.02 15.31
N VAL A 185 -34.67 7.11 15.00
CA VAL A 185 -33.76 7.77 15.91
C VAL A 185 -34.55 8.44 17.01
N ARG A 186 -34.37 8.02 18.27
CA ARG A 186 -34.96 8.67 19.44
C ARG A 186 -34.32 10.06 19.63
N PRO A 187 -35.11 11.15 19.78
CA PRO A 187 -34.57 12.47 20.11
C PRO A 187 -33.97 12.46 21.51
N ARG A 188 -32.77 13.02 21.62
CA ARG A 188 -32.11 13.28 22.91
C ARG A 188 -32.92 14.31 23.71
N ALA A 189 -33.31 13.95 24.89
CA ALA A 189 -33.94 14.88 25.85
C ALA A 189 -32.94 15.99 26.22
N ARG A 190 -33.33 17.26 26.02
CA ARG A 190 -32.60 18.41 26.57
C ARG A 190 -32.79 18.39 28.08
N LYS A 191 -31.67 18.33 28.81
CA LYS A 191 -31.63 18.68 30.23
C LYS A 191 -31.81 20.19 30.34
N THR A 192 -32.88 20.61 30.95
CA THR A 192 -33.06 21.97 31.45
C THR A 192 -32.38 22.01 32.81
N GLU A 193 -31.31 22.81 32.89
CA GLU A 193 -30.76 23.22 34.19
C GLU A 193 -31.60 24.37 34.74
N ASN A 194 -32.01 24.21 35.98
CA ASN A 194 -32.50 25.26 36.87
C ASN A 194 -31.35 25.65 37.78
#